data_b8958763201b120ba91516480ef72a30
#
_entry.id   b8958763201b120ba91516480ef72a30
#
_cell.length_a   1.000
_cell.length_b   1.000
_cell.length_c   1.000
_cell.angle_alpha   90.00
_cell.angle_beta   90.00
_cell.angle_gamma   90.00
#
_symmetry.space_group_name_H-M   'P 1'
#
loop_
_entity.id
_entity.type
_entity.pdbx_description
1 polymer ?
#
loop_
_entity_poly.entity_id
_entity_poly.type
_entity_poly.pdbx_seq_one_letter_code
_entity_poly.pdbx_strand_id
1 'polypeptide(L)'
;MAYLLIWGETREILAAELAASLRAEEVRTLAALQAALDGKKAALVVTDRRFLEAERVAAEAWLRNGGSDKAVLLVVADPADGDETLRLFPFVDDLLLRPVTPLRLRRQLERAIESLGKRTAIRQLERAYNRRGEELSQLNQIGVALSAERDIDHLLELILSKSREITGADAGSLYLVERAPEGGVGDGDRLRFKLAQNDSVPLAFEEFTIPLDETSIAGYVALSGEPVNEQDAYHLPKGSPYTISRSFDEKSGYRTKSMLVVPMRDHKDVVIGVVQLINKKRDPGAVLQSPSLVDDQVISFTTVD
;
A
#
# COMPACT_ATOMS: atom_id res chain seq x y z
N MET A 1 4.04 22.69 -11.00
CA MET A 1 4.93 23.68 -11.63
C MET A 1 6.28 23.02 -11.83
N ALA A 2 6.86 23.03 -13.02
CA ALA A 2 8.21 22.53 -13.23
C ALA A 2 9.21 23.62 -12.83
N TYR A 3 10.31 23.20 -12.23
CA TYR A 3 11.40 24.10 -11.81
C TYR A 3 12.51 24.05 -12.84
N LEU A 4 13.11 25.22 -13.15
CA LEU A 4 14.27 25.31 -14.01
C LEU A 4 15.52 25.45 -13.15
N LEU A 5 16.42 24.49 -13.27
CA LEU A 5 17.72 24.49 -12.60
C LEU A 5 18.81 24.63 -13.66
N ILE A 6 19.79 25.49 -13.40
CA ILE A 6 20.97 25.64 -14.22
C ILE A 6 22.13 24.98 -13.49
N TRP A 7 22.63 23.86 -14.03
CA TRP A 7 23.75 23.14 -13.46
C TRP A 7 25.05 23.60 -14.12
N GLY A 8 25.74 24.50 -13.46
CA GLY A 8 26.92 25.20 -13.93
C GLY A 8 26.83 26.73 -13.77
N GLU A 9 27.61 27.47 -14.50
CA GLU A 9 27.58 28.94 -14.47
C GLU A 9 26.52 29.49 -15.43
N THR A 10 25.55 30.25 -14.90
CA THR A 10 24.42 30.77 -15.69
C THR A 10 24.90 31.59 -16.90
N ARG A 11 25.94 32.38 -16.76
CA ARG A 11 26.48 33.25 -17.85
C ARG A 11 27.05 32.47 -19.02
N GLU A 12 27.53 31.26 -18.79
CA GLU A 12 28.06 30.36 -19.81
C GLU A 12 26.96 29.55 -20.50
N ILE A 13 25.87 29.28 -19.79
CA ILE A 13 24.78 28.39 -20.24
C ILE A 13 23.67 29.18 -20.92
N LEU A 14 23.14 30.23 -20.26
CA LEU A 14 22.06 31.06 -20.77
C LEU A 14 22.39 32.56 -20.57
N ALA A 15 21.86 33.39 -21.46
CA ALA A 15 21.93 34.83 -21.23
C ALA A 15 21.25 35.19 -19.89
N ALA A 16 21.90 36.06 -19.09
CA ALA A 16 21.44 36.40 -17.74
C ALA A 16 19.99 36.91 -17.73
N GLU A 17 19.61 37.74 -18.69
CA GLU A 17 18.24 38.24 -18.85
C GLU A 17 17.21 37.14 -19.05
N LEU A 18 17.57 36.08 -19.83
CA LEU A 18 16.72 34.95 -20.10
C LEU A 18 16.57 34.07 -18.84
N ALA A 19 17.65 33.81 -18.13
CA ALA A 19 17.63 33.06 -16.87
C ALA A 19 16.78 33.75 -15.81
N ALA A 20 16.90 35.06 -15.69
CA ALA A 20 16.11 35.88 -14.76
C ALA A 20 14.61 35.85 -15.09
N SER A 21 14.25 35.91 -16.37
CA SER A 21 12.86 35.88 -16.84
C SER A 21 12.16 34.53 -16.51
N LEU A 22 12.94 33.46 -16.44
CA LEU A 22 12.45 32.10 -16.16
C LEU A 22 12.56 31.71 -14.67
N ARG A 23 13.07 32.61 -13.82
CA ARG A 23 13.32 32.32 -12.39
C ARG A 23 14.17 31.06 -12.20
N ALA A 24 15.21 30.89 -13.04
CA ALA A 24 16.12 29.77 -12.97
C ALA A 24 16.98 29.84 -11.70
N GLU A 25 17.14 28.69 -11.04
CA GLU A 25 18.01 28.54 -9.88
C GLU A 25 19.37 27.97 -10.34
N GLU A 26 20.48 28.63 -9.98
CA GLU A 26 21.83 28.19 -10.30
C GLU A 26 22.35 27.20 -9.25
N VAL A 27 22.82 26.04 -9.71
CA VAL A 27 23.46 25.02 -8.87
C VAL A 27 24.81 24.64 -9.47
N ARG A 28 25.86 24.57 -8.66
CA ARG A 28 27.24 24.38 -9.14
C ARG A 28 27.81 22.99 -8.84
N THR A 29 27.15 22.20 -8.00
CA THR A 29 27.61 20.87 -7.60
C THR A 29 26.50 19.87 -7.71
N LEU A 30 26.84 18.59 -7.89
CA LEU A 30 25.86 17.50 -7.91
C LEU A 30 25.08 17.43 -6.58
N ALA A 31 25.74 17.67 -5.45
CA ALA A 31 25.07 17.68 -4.15
C ALA A 31 24.02 18.80 -4.05
N ALA A 32 24.33 19.99 -4.55
CA ALA A 32 23.37 21.10 -4.61
C ALA A 32 22.23 20.80 -5.59
N LEU A 33 22.50 20.14 -6.71
CA LEU A 33 21.47 19.68 -7.67
C LEU A 33 20.53 18.68 -7.01
N GLN A 34 21.05 17.69 -6.31
CA GLN A 34 20.27 16.69 -5.59
C GLN A 34 19.39 17.33 -4.50
N ALA A 35 19.97 18.22 -3.70
CA ALA A 35 19.24 18.95 -2.67
C ALA A 35 18.13 19.84 -3.26
N ALA A 36 18.40 20.50 -4.39
CA ALA A 36 17.40 21.31 -5.09
C ALA A 36 16.26 20.49 -5.68
N LEU A 37 16.51 19.22 -6.02
CA LEU A 37 15.51 18.28 -6.54
C LEU A 37 14.72 17.56 -5.42
N ASP A 38 15.26 17.51 -4.21
CA ASP A 38 14.57 16.89 -3.09
C ASP A 38 13.31 17.70 -2.71
N GLY A 39 12.18 16.98 -2.64
CA GLY A 39 10.88 17.60 -2.39
C GLY A 39 10.21 18.26 -3.61
N LYS A 40 10.89 18.37 -4.77
CA LYS A 40 10.29 18.88 -6.03
C LYS A 40 9.75 17.73 -6.87
N LYS A 41 8.54 17.91 -7.42
CA LYS A 41 7.88 16.84 -8.21
C LYS A 41 8.49 16.65 -9.61
N ALA A 42 9.03 17.71 -10.20
CA ALA A 42 9.62 17.72 -11.54
C ALA A 42 10.55 18.92 -11.70
N ALA A 43 11.69 18.73 -12.35
CA ALA A 43 12.60 19.79 -12.68
C ALA A 43 13.16 19.65 -14.10
N LEU A 44 13.53 20.80 -14.70
CA LEU A 44 14.31 20.88 -15.92
C LEU A 44 15.70 21.30 -15.52
N VAL A 45 16.68 20.52 -15.89
CA VAL A 45 18.09 20.79 -15.61
C VAL A 45 18.73 21.17 -16.94
N VAL A 46 19.28 22.38 -17.01
CA VAL A 46 20.01 22.86 -18.17
C VAL A 46 21.47 23.00 -17.79
N THR A 47 22.35 22.43 -18.58
CA THR A 47 23.80 22.51 -18.39
C THR A 47 24.51 22.81 -19.72
N ASP A 48 25.79 23.04 -19.65
CA ASP A 48 26.64 23.26 -20.81
C ASP A 48 27.54 22.02 -21.03
N ARG A 49 27.93 21.79 -22.28
CA ARG A 49 28.76 20.63 -22.66
C ARG A 49 30.04 20.56 -21.85
N ARG A 50 30.75 21.67 -21.66
CA ARG A 50 32.06 21.69 -20.98
C ARG A 50 31.94 21.35 -19.50
N PHE A 51 30.89 21.87 -18.88
CA PHE A 51 30.58 21.54 -17.49
C PHE A 51 30.20 20.05 -17.33
N LEU A 52 29.42 19.53 -18.27
CA LEU A 52 29.03 18.11 -18.26
C LEU A 52 30.22 17.18 -18.52
N GLU A 53 31.20 17.58 -19.35
CA GLU A 53 32.45 16.84 -19.56
C GLU A 53 33.25 16.75 -18.25
N ALA A 54 33.35 17.84 -17.49
CA ALA A 54 34.04 17.86 -16.21
C ALA A 54 33.33 17.00 -15.14
N GLU A 55 32.01 16.97 -15.14
CA GLU A 55 31.17 16.28 -14.14
C GLU A 55 30.61 14.94 -14.64
N ARG A 56 31.13 14.38 -15.72
CA ARG A 56 30.57 13.22 -16.42
C ARG A 56 30.28 12.03 -15.51
N VAL A 57 31.25 11.63 -14.69
CA VAL A 57 31.10 10.45 -13.81
C VAL A 57 29.99 10.68 -12.79
N ALA A 58 29.95 11.90 -12.23
CA ALA A 58 28.93 12.28 -11.25
C ALA A 58 27.52 12.34 -11.89
N ALA A 59 27.42 12.89 -13.11
CA ALA A 59 26.17 12.95 -13.86
C ALA A 59 25.63 11.56 -14.22
N GLU A 60 26.49 10.66 -14.72
CA GLU A 60 26.09 9.28 -15.01
C GLU A 60 25.63 8.52 -13.76
N ALA A 61 26.35 8.67 -12.66
CA ALA A 61 25.97 8.05 -11.39
C ALA A 61 24.63 8.58 -10.88
N TRP A 62 24.41 9.89 -10.94
CA TRP A 62 23.15 10.48 -10.56
C TRP A 62 21.97 9.97 -11.38
N LEU A 63 22.12 9.90 -12.69
CA LEU A 63 21.05 9.43 -13.58
C LEU A 63 20.72 7.95 -13.36
N ARG A 64 21.71 7.09 -13.15
CA ARG A 64 21.51 5.66 -12.82
C ARG A 64 20.76 5.49 -11.49
N ASN A 65 20.98 6.39 -10.54
CA ASN A 65 20.36 6.36 -9.22
C ASN A 65 18.98 7.08 -9.17
N GLY A 66 18.31 7.21 -10.29
CA GLY A 66 16.94 7.73 -10.36
C GLY A 66 16.84 9.24 -10.64
N GLY A 67 17.94 9.91 -10.98
CA GLY A 67 17.94 11.32 -11.39
C GLY A 67 17.06 11.59 -12.62
N SER A 68 17.05 10.66 -13.59
CA SER A 68 16.18 10.69 -14.77
C SER A 68 14.69 10.64 -14.46
N ASP A 69 14.30 10.27 -13.26
CA ASP A 69 12.92 10.18 -12.81
C ASP A 69 12.39 11.52 -12.32
N LYS A 70 13.31 12.34 -11.83
CA LYS A 70 13.01 13.62 -11.19
C LYS A 70 13.26 14.81 -12.13
N ALA A 71 14.06 14.63 -13.19
CA ALA A 71 14.49 15.72 -14.05
C ALA A 71 14.64 15.31 -15.52
N VAL A 72 14.49 16.28 -16.40
CA VAL A 72 14.93 16.24 -17.80
C VAL A 72 16.20 17.03 -17.91
N LEU A 73 17.25 16.44 -18.49
CA LEU A 73 18.55 17.06 -18.68
C LEU A 73 18.70 17.60 -20.09
N LEU A 74 18.82 18.90 -20.22
CA LEU A 74 19.08 19.61 -21.48
C LEU A 74 20.51 20.12 -21.50
N VAL A 75 21.23 19.92 -22.59
CA VAL A 75 22.60 20.41 -22.74
C VAL A 75 22.65 21.49 -23.80
N VAL A 76 23.28 22.61 -23.45
CA VAL A 76 23.59 23.70 -24.38
C VAL A 76 24.89 23.36 -25.10
N ALA A 77 24.85 23.33 -26.42
CA ALA A 77 26.00 23.04 -27.27
C ALA A 77 26.04 23.98 -28.48
N ASP A 78 27.22 24.13 -29.09
CA ASP A 78 27.34 24.79 -30.39
C ASP A 78 26.81 23.87 -31.49
N PRO A 79 26.26 24.45 -32.60
CA PRO A 79 25.70 23.63 -33.68
C PRO A 79 26.69 22.63 -34.27
N ALA A 80 27.98 22.96 -34.30
CA ALA A 80 29.02 22.07 -34.79
C ALA A 80 29.26 20.84 -33.91
N ASP A 81 28.96 20.95 -32.61
CA ASP A 81 29.26 19.94 -31.60
C ASP A 81 28.02 19.09 -31.22
N GLY A 82 26.86 19.38 -31.78
CA GLY A 82 25.60 18.77 -31.39
C GLY A 82 25.60 17.24 -31.48
N ASP A 83 25.96 16.70 -32.61
CA ASP A 83 25.98 15.24 -32.85
C ASP A 83 27.03 14.54 -31.99
N GLU A 84 28.18 15.17 -31.77
CA GLU A 84 29.23 14.64 -30.90
C GLU A 84 28.77 14.67 -29.44
N THR A 85 28.09 15.71 -29.01
CA THR A 85 27.53 15.81 -27.65
C THR A 85 26.55 14.67 -27.36
N LEU A 86 25.65 14.36 -28.28
CA LEU A 86 24.71 13.23 -28.11
C LEU A 86 25.42 11.86 -28.09
N ARG A 87 26.51 11.70 -28.84
CA ARG A 87 27.29 10.46 -28.80
C ARG A 87 28.07 10.31 -27.49
N LEU A 88 28.63 11.39 -26.98
CA LEU A 88 29.41 11.39 -25.74
C LEU A 88 28.52 11.24 -24.49
N PHE A 89 27.31 11.79 -24.55
CA PHE A 89 26.37 11.85 -23.43
C PHE A 89 25.00 11.26 -23.83
N PRO A 90 24.89 9.94 -24.03
CA PRO A 90 23.65 9.30 -24.47
C PRO A 90 22.50 9.37 -23.45
N PHE A 91 22.80 9.85 -22.24
CA PHE A 91 21.85 10.05 -21.16
C PHE A 91 21.23 11.47 -21.14
N VAL A 92 21.64 12.37 -22.04
CA VAL A 92 21.05 13.68 -22.20
C VAL A 92 19.70 13.54 -22.92
N ASP A 93 18.68 14.18 -22.40
CA ASP A 93 17.34 14.08 -22.96
C ASP A 93 17.17 14.86 -24.26
N ASP A 94 17.79 16.06 -24.37
CA ASP A 94 17.75 16.89 -25.58
C ASP A 94 18.86 17.97 -25.58
N LEU A 95 19.06 18.59 -26.74
CA LEU A 95 20.04 19.64 -26.96
C LEU A 95 19.40 21.02 -27.17
N LEU A 96 20.01 22.03 -26.58
CA LEU A 96 19.77 23.44 -26.85
C LEU A 96 20.93 24.01 -27.66
N LEU A 97 20.76 24.13 -28.97
CA LEU A 97 21.82 24.65 -29.85
C LEU A 97 21.90 26.18 -29.75
N ARG A 98 23.10 26.71 -29.65
CA ARG A 98 23.37 28.16 -29.69
C ARG A 98 23.07 28.75 -31.05
N PRO A 99 22.58 30.01 -31.18
CA PRO A 99 22.18 30.87 -30.06
C PRO A 99 20.84 30.41 -29.47
N VAL A 100 20.79 30.35 -28.12
CA VAL A 100 19.54 29.98 -27.38
C VAL A 100 18.62 31.20 -27.36
N THR A 101 17.56 31.16 -28.17
CA THR A 101 16.55 32.21 -28.17
C THR A 101 15.41 31.89 -27.21
N PRO A 102 14.69 32.91 -26.68
CA PRO A 102 13.56 32.69 -25.77
C PRO A 102 12.51 31.74 -26.36
N LEU A 103 12.21 31.85 -27.62
CA LEU A 103 11.21 31.01 -28.31
C LEU A 103 11.65 29.54 -28.39
N ARG A 104 12.91 29.29 -28.74
CA ARG A 104 13.47 27.93 -28.80
C ARG A 104 13.49 27.28 -27.41
N LEU A 105 13.99 28.03 -26.42
CA LEU A 105 14.04 27.54 -25.04
C LEU A 105 12.63 27.19 -24.55
N ARG A 106 11.66 28.08 -24.71
CA ARG A 106 10.28 27.83 -24.32
C ARG A 106 9.69 26.55 -24.93
N ARG A 107 9.88 26.35 -26.23
CA ARG A 107 9.41 25.12 -26.91
C ARG A 107 10.08 23.85 -26.38
N GLN A 108 11.39 23.89 -26.11
CA GLN A 108 12.10 22.74 -25.55
C GLN A 108 11.63 22.46 -24.12
N LEU A 109 11.42 23.51 -23.30
CA LEU A 109 10.88 23.36 -21.95
C LEU A 109 9.49 22.73 -21.97
N GLU A 110 8.60 23.17 -22.86
CA GLU A 110 7.26 22.61 -23.01
C GLU A 110 7.31 21.10 -23.36
N ARG A 111 8.15 20.70 -24.31
CA ARG A 111 8.37 19.30 -24.70
C ARG A 111 8.95 18.47 -23.55
N ALA A 112 9.93 19.01 -22.85
CA ALA A 112 10.57 18.36 -21.72
C ALA A 112 9.60 18.13 -20.57
N ILE A 113 8.75 19.12 -20.25
CA ILE A 113 7.68 18.99 -19.25
C ILE A 113 6.68 17.90 -19.65
N GLU A 114 6.25 17.87 -20.90
CA GLU A 114 5.34 16.84 -21.40
C GLU A 114 5.95 15.44 -21.31
N SER A 115 7.22 15.29 -21.73
CA SER A 115 7.96 14.03 -21.67
C SER A 115 8.09 13.53 -20.23
N LEU A 116 8.45 14.43 -19.30
CA LEU A 116 8.57 14.09 -17.88
C LEU A 116 7.21 13.66 -17.26
N GLY A 117 6.14 14.35 -17.65
CA GLY A 117 4.78 13.98 -17.24
C GLY A 117 4.40 12.56 -17.72
N LYS A 118 4.68 12.23 -18.97
CA LYS A 118 4.44 10.89 -19.54
C LYS A 118 5.27 9.81 -18.81
N ARG A 119 6.56 10.04 -18.59
CA ARG A 119 7.43 9.09 -17.85
C ARG A 119 6.92 8.83 -16.44
N THR A 120 6.52 9.89 -15.75
CA THR A 120 5.99 9.77 -14.37
C THR A 120 4.69 8.96 -14.35
N ALA A 121 3.77 9.22 -15.29
CA ALA A 121 2.51 8.50 -15.40
C ALA A 121 2.71 7.01 -15.72
N ILE A 122 3.61 6.69 -16.67
CA ILE A 122 3.95 5.30 -17.03
C ILE A 122 4.47 4.54 -15.80
N ARG A 123 5.41 5.11 -15.05
CA ARG A 123 5.96 4.47 -13.85
C ARG A 123 4.95 4.27 -12.73
N GLN A 124 4.05 5.24 -12.54
CA GLN A 124 2.97 5.06 -11.57
C GLN A 124 2.07 3.90 -11.96
N LEU A 125 1.76 3.78 -13.26
CA LEU A 125 0.95 2.68 -13.79
C LEU A 125 1.67 1.34 -13.66
N GLU A 126 2.97 1.27 -13.98
CA GLU A 126 3.79 0.07 -13.81
C GLU A 126 3.84 -0.41 -12.35
N ARG A 127 4.06 0.52 -11.41
CA ARG A 127 4.04 0.20 -9.97
C ARG A 127 2.68 -0.33 -9.52
N ALA A 128 1.61 0.30 -9.95
CA ALA A 128 0.25 -0.14 -9.64
C ALA A 128 -0.04 -1.52 -10.24
N TYR A 129 0.40 -1.77 -11.49
CA TYR A 129 0.24 -3.04 -12.17
C TYR A 129 1.01 -4.18 -11.49
N ASN A 130 2.28 -3.93 -11.15
CA ASN A 130 3.12 -4.92 -10.46
C ASN A 130 2.56 -5.29 -9.10
N ARG A 131 2.15 -4.28 -8.31
CA ARG A 131 1.49 -4.50 -7.01
C ARG A 131 0.24 -5.37 -7.14
N ARG A 132 -0.60 -5.06 -8.13
CA ARG A 132 -1.82 -5.85 -8.37
C ARG A 132 -1.51 -7.28 -8.84
N GLY A 133 -0.43 -7.46 -9.60
CA GLY A 133 0.09 -8.77 -10.00
C GLY A 133 0.56 -9.61 -8.81
N GLU A 134 1.26 -9.00 -7.87
CA GLU A 134 1.71 -9.63 -6.63
C GLU A 134 0.51 -10.06 -5.76
N GLU A 135 -0.46 -9.16 -5.56
CA GLU A 135 -1.71 -9.44 -4.82
C GLU A 135 -2.47 -10.63 -5.44
N LEU A 136 -2.65 -10.64 -6.77
CA LEU A 136 -3.31 -11.74 -7.47
C LEU A 136 -2.53 -13.07 -7.36
N SER A 137 -1.20 -13.02 -7.41
CA SER A 137 -0.36 -14.21 -7.25
C SER A 137 -0.49 -14.80 -5.86
N GLN A 138 -0.50 -13.97 -4.82
CA GLN A 138 -0.71 -14.42 -3.45
C GLN A 138 -2.09 -15.07 -3.26
N LEU A 139 -3.15 -14.43 -3.76
CA LEU A 139 -4.50 -14.99 -3.70
C LEU A 139 -4.59 -16.34 -4.43
N ASN A 140 -3.95 -16.47 -5.59
CA ASN A 140 -3.94 -17.74 -6.33
C ASN A 140 -3.19 -18.85 -5.56
N GLN A 141 -2.05 -18.53 -4.94
CA GLN A 141 -1.32 -19.49 -4.11
C GLN A 141 -2.15 -19.98 -2.91
N ILE A 142 -2.87 -19.06 -2.26
CA ILE A 142 -3.79 -19.42 -1.17
C ILE A 142 -4.90 -20.33 -1.69
N GLY A 143 -5.51 -19.99 -2.82
CA GLY A 143 -6.56 -20.80 -3.44
C GLY A 143 -6.10 -22.22 -3.79
N VAL A 144 -4.89 -22.35 -4.32
CA VAL A 144 -4.30 -23.68 -4.60
C VAL A 144 -4.05 -24.47 -3.31
N ALA A 145 -3.49 -23.84 -2.27
CA ALA A 145 -3.23 -24.48 -0.99
C ALA A 145 -4.53 -24.96 -0.31
N LEU A 146 -5.57 -24.12 -0.30
CA LEU A 146 -6.88 -24.49 0.22
C LEU A 146 -7.54 -25.64 -0.55
N SER A 147 -7.38 -25.65 -1.88
CA SER A 147 -7.98 -26.70 -2.72
C SER A 147 -7.25 -28.05 -2.63
N ALA A 148 -6.00 -28.06 -2.21
CA ALA A 148 -5.19 -29.28 -2.05
C ALA A 148 -5.37 -29.95 -0.68
N GLU A 149 -5.88 -29.21 0.32
CA GLU A 149 -6.07 -29.74 1.67
C GLU A 149 -7.28 -30.66 1.74
N ARG A 150 -7.11 -31.81 2.38
CA ARG A 150 -8.16 -32.85 2.55
C ARG A 150 -8.60 -33.00 4.00
N ASP A 151 -7.80 -32.54 4.93
CA ASP A 151 -8.15 -32.50 6.35
C ASP A 151 -8.94 -31.21 6.63
N ILE A 152 -10.20 -31.36 7.01
CA ILE A 152 -11.10 -30.24 7.26
C ILE A 152 -10.60 -29.37 8.40
N ASP A 153 -10.05 -29.95 9.46
CA ASP A 153 -9.59 -29.21 10.62
C ASP A 153 -8.36 -28.36 10.22
N HIS A 154 -7.42 -28.95 9.50
CA HIS A 154 -6.27 -28.20 8.96
C HIS A 154 -6.68 -27.15 7.92
N LEU A 155 -7.69 -27.42 7.11
CA LEU A 155 -8.26 -26.45 6.17
C LEU A 155 -8.83 -25.22 6.92
N LEU A 156 -9.58 -25.44 7.99
CA LEU A 156 -10.14 -24.35 8.80
C LEU A 156 -9.05 -23.53 9.49
N GLU A 157 -8.00 -24.19 10.00
CA GLU A 157 -6.82 -23.51 10.56
C GLU A 157 -6.13 -22.62 9.51
N LEU A 158 -5.97 -23.13 8.29
CA LEU A 158 -5.36 -22.39 7.19
C LEU A 158 -6.23 -21.21 6.75
N ILE A 159 -7.56 -21.38 6.68
CA ILE A 159 -8.50 -20.30 6.37
C ILE A 159 -8.35 -19.17 7.40
N LEU A 160 -8.41 -19.49 8.69
CA LEU A 160 -8.29 -18.47 9.73
C LEU A 160 -6.94 -17.79 9.74
N SER A 161 -5.85 -18.56 9.63
CA SER A 161 -4.48 -18.03 9.58
C SER A 161 -4.27 -17.08 8.41
N LYS A 162 -4.73 -17.47 7.20
CA LYS A 162 -4.59 -16.63 6.00
C LYS A 162 -5.50 -15.40 6.03
N SER A 163 -6.70 -15.51 6.57
CA SER A 163 -7.58 -14.36 6.76
C SER A 163 -6.96 -13.33 7.72
N ARG A 164 -6.33 -13.77 8.81
CA ARG A 164 -5.59 -12.90 9.73
C ARG A 164 -4.38 -12.25 9.08
N GLU A 165 -3.60 -13.02 8.32
CA GLU A 165 -2.41 -12.52 7.59
C GLU A 165 -2.78 -11.43 6.59
N ILE A 166 -3.81 -11.64 5.76
CA ILE A 166 -4.25 -10.70 4.73
C ILE A 166 -4.76 -9.39 5.35
N THR A 167 -5.54 -9.49 6.43
CA THR A 167 -6.17 -8.32 7.07
C THR A 167 -5.29 -7.63 8.10
N GLY A 168 -4.19 -8.28 8.52
CA GLY A 168 -3.33 -7.82 9.61
C GLY A 168 -3.98 -7.97 10.99
N ALA A 169 -4.93 -8.89 11.15
CA ALA A 169 -5.60 -9.14 12.42
C ALA A 169 -4.69 -9.86 13.42
N ASP A 170 -4.64 -9.38 14.67
CA ASP A 170 -3.85 -9.98 15.76
C ASP A 170 -4.44 -11.31 16.24
N ALA A 171 -5.75 -11.42 16.24
CA ALA A 171 -6.46 -12.62 16.68
C ALA A 171 -7.63 -12.91 15.71
N GLY A 172 -8.15 -14.12 15.83
CA GLY A 172 -9.36 -14.51 15.12
C GLY A 172 -9.96 -15.80 15.66
N SER A 173 -11.21 -16.03 15.31
CA SER A 173 -11.96 -17.23 15.67
C SER A 173 -12.88 -17.66 14.53
N LEU A 174 -13.20 -18.94 14.52
CA LEU A 174 -14.05 -19.57 13.52
C LEU A 174 -15.17 -20.36 14.20
N TYR A 175 -16.37 -20.13 13.70
CA TYR A 175 -17.59 -20.84 14.13
C TYR A 175 -18.18 -21.60 12.95
N LEU A 176 -18.71 -22.82 13.20
CA LEU A 176 -19.47 -23.59 12.23
C LEU A 176 -20.95 -23.63 12.61
N VAL A 177 -21.82 -23.51 11.62
CA VAL A 177 -23.26 -23.66 11.80
C VAL A 177 -23.61 -25.13 11.88
N GLU A 178 -24.19 -25.55 13.00
CA GLU A 178 -24.76 -26.87 13.19
C GLU A 178 -26.28 -26.78 13.13
N ARG A 179 -26.87 -27.41 12.11
CA ARG A 179 -28.31 -27.48 11.93
C ARG A 179 -28.87 -28.66 12.73
N ALA A 180 -29.94 -28.41 13.47
CA ALA A 180 -30.66 -29.48 14.13
C ALA A 180 -31.27 -30.46 13.07
N PRO A 181 -31.29 -31.78 13.31
CA PRO A 181 -31.97 -32.72 12.42
C PRO A 181 -33.43 -32.35 12.26
N GLU A 182 -33.96 -32.41 11.02
CA GLU A 182 -35.39 -32.19 10.77
C GLU A 182 -36.23 -33.18 11.59
N GLY A 183 -37.10 -32.63 12.45
CA GLY A 183 -38.00 -33.44 13.32
C GLY A 183 -37.36 -33.93 14.62
N GLY A 184 -36.14 -33.51 14.95
CA GLY A 184 -35.50 -33.84 16.25
C GLY A 184 -36.04 -33.00 17.40
N VAL A 185 -36.26 -33.63 18.55
CA VAL A 185 -36.50 -32.93 19.84
C VAL A 185 -35.15 -32.50 20.36
N GLY A 186 -34.67 -31.30 19.93
CA GLY A 186 -33.39 -30.75 20.33
C GLY A 186 -33.41 -29.22 20.37
N ASP A 187 -32.41 -28.64 20.99
CA ASP A 187 -32.26 -27.18 21.29
C ASP A 187 -32.05 -26.26 20.05
N GLY A 188 -32.58 -26.57 18.90
CA GLY A 188 -32.46 -25.74 17.70
C GLY A 188 -31.06 -25.73 17.06
N ASP A 189 -30.87 -24.85 16.07
CA ASP A 189 -29.61 -24.63 15.39
C ASP A 189 -28.57 -24.02 16.34
N ARG A 190 -27.30 -24.36 16.19
CA ARG A 190 -26.21 -23.94 17.06
C ARG A 190 -25.00 -23.42 16.26
N LEU A 191 -24.19 -22.63 16.90
CA LEU A 191 -22.85 -22.29 16.45
C LEU A 191 -21.82 -23.05 17.28
N ARG A 192 -20.99 -23.87 16.63
CA ARG A 192 -19.83 -24.50 17.25
C ARG A 192 -18.63 -23.59 17.12
N PHE A 193 -18.08 -23.15 18.25
CA PHE A 193 -16.77 -22.47 18.33
C PHE A 193 -15.68 -23.50 18.04
N LYS A 194 -15.21 -23.50 16.81
CA LYS A 194 -14.39 -24.60 16.28
C LYS A 194 -12.90 -24.32 16.46
N LEU A 195 -12.47 -23.06 16.39
CA LEU A 195 -11.07 -22.69 16.28
C LEU A 195 -10.84 -21.24 16.72
N ALA A 196 -9.72 -20.98 17.39
CA ALA A 196 -9.24 -19.63 17.67
C ALA A 196 -7.73 -19.54 17.57
N GLN A 197 -7.23 -18.37 17.15
CA GLN A 197 -5.81 -18.05 17.04
C GLN A 197 -5.57 -16.65 17.62
N ASN A 198 -4.41 -16.43 18.26
CA ASN A 198 -4.01 -15.13 18.80
C ASN A 198 -2.49 -15.05 18.82
N ASP A 199 -1.90 -13.96 18.32
CA ASP A 199 -0.45 -13.78 18.27
C ASP A 199 0.10 -13.15 19.56
N SER A 200 -0.75 -12.43 20.31
CA SER A 200 -0.30 -11.63 21.46
C SER A 200 -0.44 -12.31 22.79
N VAL A 201 -1.42 -13.21 22.96
CA VAL A 201 -1.67 -13.92 24.22
C VAL A 201 -1.88 -15.41 23.99
N PRO A 202 -1.45 -16.27 24.95
CA PRO A 202 -1.70 -17.70 24.87
C PRO A 202 -3.20 -18.00 24.93
N LEU A 203 -3.66 -18.93 24.11
CA LEU A 203 -5.04 -19.40 24.12
C LEU A 203 -5.14 -20.75 24.79
N ALA A 204 -5.91 -20.83 25.90
CA ALA A 204 -6.46 -22.08 26.37
C ALA A 204 -7.77 -22.29 25.58
N PHE A 205 -7.70 -22.97 24.43
CA PHE A 205 -8.83 -23.21 23.56
C PHE A 205 -9.56 -24.48 23.94
N GLU A 206 -10.88 -24.37 24.11
CA GLU A 206 -11.81 -25.51 24.23
C GLU A 206 -12.98 -25.28 23.28
N GLU A 207 -13.37 -26.33 22.54
CA GLU A 207 -14.56 -26.28 21.70
C GLU A 207 -15.82 -26.19 22.58
N PHE A 208 -16.75 -25.32 22.21
CA PHE A 208 -18.08 -25.23 22.83
C PHE A 208 -19.12 -24.83 21.79
N THR A 209 -20.38 -24.93 22.16
CA THR A 209 -21.49 -24.52 21.30
C THR A 209 -22.30 -23.42 21.98
N ILE A 210 -22.78 -22.49 21.16
CA ILE A 210 -23.73 -21.44 21.57
C ILE A 210 -25.00 -21.55 20.73
N PRO A 211 -26.14 -21.05 21.21
CA PRO A 211 -27.35 -20.96 20.39
C PRO A 211 -27.10 -20.16 19.11
N LEU A 212 -27.72 -20.53 18.02
CA LEU A 212 -27.74 -19.72 16.80
C LEU A 212 -28.88 -18.71 16.91
N ASP A 213 -28.56 -17.54 17.47
CA ASP A 213 -29.50 -16.43 17.65
C ASP A 213 -28.80 -15.08 17.38
N GLU A 214 -29.58 -14.02 17.30
CA GLU A 214 -29.05 -12.67 17.01
C GLU A 214 -28.38 -12.00 18.23
N THR A 215 -28.37 -12.63 19.42
CA THR A 215 -27.83 -12.00 20.63
C THR A 215 -26.30 -11.91 20.64
N SER A 216 -25.62 -12.82 19.94
CA SER A 216 -24.18 -12.78 19.73
C SER A 216 -23.85 -12.21 18.33
N ILE A 217 -22.74 -11.51 18.21
CA ILE A 217 -22.29 -10.96 16.91
C ILE A 217 -22.08 -12.08 15.85
N ALA A 218 -21.57 -13.24 16.26
CA ALA A 218 -21.39 -14.40 15.39
C ALA A 218 -22.73 -14.96 14.92
N GLY A 219 -23.70 -15.08 15.84
CA GLY A 219 -25.05 -15.53 15.52
C GLY A 219 -25.80 -14.58 14.61
N TYR A 220 -25.70 -13.28 14.88
CA TYR A 220 -26.27 -12.25 14.00
C TYR A 220 -25.74 -12.35 12.55
N VAL A 221 -24.41 -12.44 12.39
CA VAL A 221 -23.79 -12.59 11.06
C VAL A 221 -24.17 -13.91 10.40
N ALA A 222 -24.28 -15.00 11.17
CA ALA A 222 -24.70 -16.30 10.63
C ALA A 222 -26.16 -16.30 10.13
N LEU A 223 -27.04 -15.55 10.79
CA LEU A 223 -28.46 -15.46 10.45
C LEU A 223 -28.75 -14.44 9.35
N SER A 224 -28.16 -13.23 9.48
CA SER A 224 -28.34 -12.17 8.49
C SER A 224 -27.59 -12.45 7.19
N GLY A 225 -26.46 -13.15 7.28
CA GLY A 225 -25.54 -13.33 6.16
C GLY A 225 -24.78 -12.05 5.77
N GLU A 226 -24.91 -10.97 6.53
CA GLU A 226 -24.25 -9.69 6.27
C GLU A 226 -22.99 -9.54 7.15
N PRO A 227 -21.87 -9.08 6.58
CA PRO A 227 -20.68 -8.83 7.36
C PRO A 227 -20.86 -7.65 8.32
N VAL A 228 -20.22 -7.73 9.48
CA VAL A 228 -20.20 -6.66 10.49
C VAL A 228 -18.78 -6.18 10.72
N ASN A 229 -18.59 -4.86 10.75
CA ASN A 229 -17.31 -4.22 11.02
C ASN A 229 -17.46 -3.23 12.17
N GLU A 230 -16.95 -3.62 13.35
CA GLU A 230 -16.98 -2.79 14.56
C GLU A 230 -15.62 -2.15 14.83
N GLN A 231 -15.64 -0.84 15.04
CA GLN A 231 -14.43 -0.08 15.33
C GLN A 231 -13.95 -0.25 16.77
N ASP A 232 -14.91 -0.38 17.71
CA ASP A 232 -14.63 -0.64 19.11
C ASP A 232 -15.71 -1.58 19.70
N ALA A 233 -15.30 -2.82 19.95
CA ALA A 233 -16.15 -3.87 20.54
C ALA A 233 -16.76 -3.49 21.89
N TYR A 234 -16.17 -2.51 22.59
CA TYR A 234 -16.67 -2.05 23.89
C TYR A 234 -17.65 -0.89 23.77
N HIS A 235 -17.74 -0.29 22.60
CA HIS A 235 -18.60 0.88 22.33
C HIS A 235 -19.46 0.65 21.09
N LEU A 236 -20.33 -0.36 21.17
CA LEU A 236 -21.27 -0.65 20.08
C LEU A 236 -22.25 0.50 19.84
N PRO A 237 -22.72 0.70 18.59
CA PRO A 237 -23.79 1.65 18.30
C PRO A 237 -25.03 1.40 19.14
N LYS A 238 -25.74 2.48 19.50
CA LYS A 238 -27.02 2.34 20.23
C LYS A 238 -28.04 1.59 19.39
N GLY A 239 -28.60 0.53 19.95
CA GLY A 239 -29.59 -0.30 19.25
C GLY A 239 -28.99 -1.44 18.44
N SER A 240 -27.70 -1.76 18.60
CA SER A 240 -27.11 -2.98 18.03
C SER A 240 -27.91 -4.21 18.47
N PRO A 241 -28.29 -5.10 17.55
CA PRO A 241 -29.09 -6.29 17.88
C PRO A 241 -28.27 -7.34 18.64
N TYR A 242 -26.95 -7.27 18.61
CA TYR A 242 -26.02 -8.23 19.20
C TYR A 242 -25.19 -7.58 20.33
N THR A 243 -24.59 -8.46 21.11
CA THR A 243 -23.58 -8.11 22.11
C THR A 243 -22.25 -8.80 21.83
N ILE A 244 -21.17 -8.29 22.41
CA ILE A 244 -19.85 -8.87 22.32
C ILE A 244 -19.43 -9.33 23.73
N SER A 245 -19.14 -10.63 23.87
CA SER A 245 -18.70 -11.20 25.14
C SER A 245 -17.29 -10.73 25.48
N ARG A 246 -17.12 -10.24 26.70
CA ARG A 246 -15.81 -9.83 27.27
C ARG A 246 -15.14 -10.92 28.09
N SER A 247 -15.73 -12.09 28.17
CA SER A 247 -15.26 -13.16 29.05
C SER A 247 -13.84 -13.64 28.74
N PHE A 248 -13.46 -13.62 27.46
CA PHE A 248 -12.09 -13.92 27.04
C PHE A 248 -11.12 -12.82 27.47
N ASP A 249 -11.47 -11.56 27.24
CA ASP A 249 -10.64 -10.40 27.56
C ASP A 249 -10.39 -10.32 29.08
N GLU A 250 -11.43 -10.57 29.89
CA GLU A 250 -11.34 -10.59 31.36
C GLU A 250 -10.43 -11.71 31.88
N LYS A 251 -10.42 -12.87 31.21
CA LYS A 251 -9.59 -14.02 31.63
C LYS A 251 -8.14 -13.91 31.18
N SER A 252 -7.93 -13.38 29.99
CA SER A 252 -6.60 -13.34 29.34
C SER A 252 -5.84 -12.03 29.56
N GLY A 253 -6.52 -10.96 30.02
CA GLY A 253 -5.99 -9.60 30.02
C GLY A 253 -5.88 -8.98 28.62
N TYR A 254 -6.38 -9.65 27.59
CA TYR A 254 -6.47 -9.12 26.24
C TYR A 254 -7.57 -8.06 26.16
N ARG A 255 -7.47 -7.14 25.21
CA ARG A 255 -8.54 -6.19 24.92
C ARG A 255 -8.95 -6.29 23.45
N THR A 256 -10.15 -6.74 23.21
CA THR A 256 -10.78 -6.68 21.90
C THR A 256 -11.20 -5.23 21.59
N LYS A 257 -10.70 -4.65 20.51
CA LYS A 257 -11.05 -3.31 20.04
C LYS A 257 -11.73 -3.36 18.68
N SER A 258 -11.03 -3.51 17.59
CA SER A 258 -11.66 -3.62 16.27
C SER A 258 -12.02 -5.07 15.94
N MET A 259 -13.18 -5.26 15.30
CA MET A 259 -13.67 -6.59 14.87
C MET A 259 -14.24 -6.50 13.44
N LEU A 260 -13.86 -7.47 12.63
CA LEU A 260 -14.52 -7.77 11.36
C LEU A 260 -15.07 -9.18 11.43
N VAL A 261 -16.37 -9.31 11.24
CA VAL A 261 -17.08 -10.60 11.32
C VAL A 261 -17.73 -10.87 9.98
N VAL A 262 -17.36 -11.98 9.35
CA VAL A 262 -17.80 -12.31 7.99
C VAL A 262 -18.42 -13.70 7.91
N PRO A 263 -19.52 -13.89 7.15
CA PRO A 263 -20.11 -15.19 6.94
C PRO A 263 -19.27 -16.03 5.98
N MET A 264 -19.09 -17.32 6.29
CA MET A 264 -18.60 -18.32 5.35
C MET A 264 -19.79 -18.97 4.64
N ARG A 265 -19.76 -18.98 3.31
CA ARG A 265 -20.83 -19.53 2.49
C ARG A 265 -20.36 -20.73 1.68
N ASP A 266 -21.25 -21.67 1.46
CA ASP A 266 -21.02 -22.78 0.53
C ASP A 266 -21.32 -22.36 -0.93
N HIS A 267 -21.17 -23.30 -1.86
CA HIS A 267 -21.43 -23.12 -3.29
C HIS A 267 -22.91 -22.84 -3.64
N LYS A 268 -23.82 -22.97 -2.68
CA LYS A 268 -25.26 -22.66 -2.81
C LYS A 268 -25.62 -21.35 -2.12
N ASP A 269 -24.62 -20.57 -1.71
CA ASP A 269 -24.77 -19.31 -0.97
C ASP A 269 -25.38 -19.46 0.44
N VAL A 270 -25.36 -20.69 0.99
CA VAL A 270 -25.83 -20.97 2.35
C VAL A 270 -24.72 -20.67 3.34
N VAL A 271 -25.02 -19.93 4.41
CA VAL A 271 -24.05 -19.68 5.48
C VAL A 271 -23.80 -20.97 6.26
N ILE A 272 -22.55 -21.42 6.24
CA ILE A 272 -22.05 -22.64 6.90
C ILE A 272 -21.18 -22.35 8.11
N GLY A 273 -20.80 -21.09 8.31
CA GLY A 273 -19.96 -20.68 9.41
C GLY A 273 -19.72 -19.18 9.44
N VAL A 274 -18.92 -18.74 10.40
CA VAL A 274 -18.55 -17.33 10.60
C VAL A 274 -17.09 -17.24 10.99
N VAL A 275 -16.35 -16.31 10.37
CA VAL A 275 -15.00 -15.93 10.76
C VAL A 275 -15.06 -14.59 11.47
N GLN A 276 -14.43 -14.50 12.64
CA GLN A 276 -14.20 -13.24 13.35
C GLN A 276 -12.72 -12.90 13.28
N LEU A 277 -12.38 -11.71 12.83
CA LEU A 277 -11.04 -11.14 12.80
C LEU A 277 -10.99 -10.02 13.82
N ILE A 278 -9.96 -10.01 14.65
CA ILE A 278 -9.92 -9.18 15.85
C ILE A 278 -8.61 -8.39 15.87
N ASN A 279 -8.72 -7.09 16.17
CA ASN A 279 -7.60 -6.17 16.36
C ASN A 279 -6.66 -6.09 15.15
N LYS A 280 -7.08 -5.38 14.09
CA LYS A 280 -6.21 -5.05 12.98
C LYS A 280 -5.03 -4.21 13.45
N LYS A 281 -3.81 -4.72 13.28
CA LYS A 281 -2.58 -4.06 13.71
C LYS A 281 -2.08 -3.05 12.67
N ARG A 282 -1.61 -1.90 13.13
CA ARG A 282 -0.88 -0.94 12.30
C ARG A 282 0.50 -1.47 11.93
N ASP A 283 1.21 -2.01 12.92
CA ASP A 283 2.46 -2.75 12.75
C ASP A 283 2.18 -4.25 12.91
N PRO A 284 2.31 -5.08 11.85
CA PRO A 284 2.09 -6.53 11.93
C PRO A 284 2.94 -7.24 12.98
N GLY A 285 4.13 -6.71 13.31
CA GLY A 285 5.02 -7.26 14.33
C GLY A 285 4.66 -6.89 15.76
N ALA A 286 3.71 -5.98 15.98
CA ALA A 286 3.32 -5.57 17.33
C ALA A 286 2.65 -6.71 18.10
N VAL A 287 2.98 -6.82 19.40
CA VAL A 287 2.39 -7.78 20.34
C VAL A 287 1.53 -7.02 21.34
N LEU A 288 0.23 -7.28 21.36
CA LEU A 288 -0.78 -6.50 22.09
C LEU A 288 -0.96 -7.00 23.53
N GLN A 289 0.05 -6.82 24.38
CA GLN A 289 0.06 -7.33 25.77
C GLN A 289 -0.57 -6.39 26.80
N SER A 290 -0.98 -5.19 26.41
CA SER A 290 -1.61 -4.24 27.33
C SER A 290 -2.68 -3.39 26.62
N PRO A 291 -3.70 -2.89 27.36
CA PRO A 291 -4.72 -2.01 26.79
C PRO A 291 -4.16 -0.75 26.13
N SER A 292 -3.08 -0.18 26.65
CA SER A 292 -2.44 1.00 26.05
C SER A 292 -1.82 0.71 24.69
N LEU A 293 -1.21 -0.47 24.49
CA LEU A 293 -0.69 -0.91 23.19
C LEU A 293 -1.83 -1.17 22.20
N VAL A 294 -2.96 -1.71 22.66
CA VAL A 294 -4.15 -1.87 21.82
C VAL A 294 -4.67 -0.51 21.32
N ASP A 295 -4.73 0.50 22.21
CA ASP A 295 -5.19 1.84 21.82
C ASP A 295 -4.28 2.50 20.79
N ASP A 296 -2.98 2.30 20.87
CA ASP A 296 -1.98 2.86 19.94
C ASP A 296 -1.86 2.07 18.62
N GLN A 297 -1.84 0.75 18.69
CA GLN A 297 -1.50 -0.12 17.56
C GLN A 297 -2.72 -0.63 16.79
N VAL A 298 -3.91 -0.66 17.41
CA VAL A 298 -5.10 -1.20 16.72
C VAL A 298 -5.85 -0.12 15.96
N ILE A 299 -6.07 -0.40 14.68
CA ILE A 299 -6.86 0.40 13.76
C ILE A 299 -8.13 -0.34 13.33
N SER A 300 -9.08 0.38 12.76
CA SER A 300 -10.31 -0.21 12.21
C SER A 300 -10.01 -0.99 10.92
N PHE A 301 -10.79 -2.06 10.71
CA PHE A 301 -10.85 -2.70 9.40
C PHE A 301 -11.48 -1.76 8.39
N THR A 302 -11.17 -1.92 7.12
CA THR A 302 -11.67 -1.11 6.00
C THR A 302 -12.58 -1.94 5.10
N THR A 303 -13.24 -1.31 4.15
CA THR A 303 -14.06 -2.00 3.14
C THR A 303 -13.25 -2.84 2.15
N VAL A 304 -11.93 -2.77 2.21
CA VAL A 304 -11.00 -3.51 1.32
C VAL A 304 -10.43 -4.75 2.03
N ASP A 305 -10.56 -4.81 3.34
CA ASP A 305 -10.16 -5.97 4.15
C ASP A 305 -11.16 -7.10 4.01
#